data_da36085f9b541a61b83cf1ca3194172e
#
_entry.id   da36085f9b541a61b83cf1ca3194172e
#
_cell.length_a   1.000
_cell.length_b   1.000
_cell.length_c   1.000
_cell.angle_alpha   90.00
_cell.angle_beta   90.00
_cell.angle_gamma   90.00
#
_symmetry.space_group_name_H-M   'P 1'
#
loop_
_entity.id
_entity.type
_entity.pdbx_description
1 polymer ?
#
loop_
_entity_poly.entity_id
_entity_poly.type
_entity_poly.pdbx_seq_one_letter_code
_entity_poly.pdbx_strand_id
1 'polypeptide(L)'
;MSALVTPQRSFICLRHGATDWNRQGLFQGLTNNPLNDDGIAQAHAAVEKLRALEFAHIVSSPLLRAVQTAEIIANAAAKTVAVDRGLIELDFGSFEGKRVRDLMIQHGKNNAQGLVDMLPADSEPWADVAARAMRAVSQWLDRHPEGEILFVCHDAVMQSMAQTMTGNFFKNGHGRPFRFTRTENAWSVVEVG
;
A
#
# COMPACT_ATOMS: atom_id res chain seq x y z
N MET A 1 13.03 18.96 -12.69
CA MET A 1 12.13 18.05 -11.91
C MET A 1 11.11 17.50 -12.88
N SER A 2 11.02 16.16 -13.06
CA SER A 2 9.98 15.55 -13.87
C SER A 2 8.63 15.82 -13.22
N ALA A 3 7.62 16.20 -14.02
CA ALA A 3 6.27 16.41 -13.50
C ALA A 3 5.78 15.15 -12.79
N LEU A 4 5.10 15.31 -11.66
CA LEU A 4 4.50 14.21 -10.91
C LEU A 4 3.43 13.55 -11.77
N VAL A 5 3.61 12.27 -12.07
CA VAL A 5 2.62 11.49 -12.83
C VAL A 5 1.50 11.09 -11.89
N THR A 6 0.28 11.53 -12.18
CA THR A 6 -0.92 11.17 -11.41
C THR A 6 -1.77 10.20 -12.22
N PRO A 7 -2.28 9.11 -11.62
CA PRO A 7 -3.20 8.19 -12.28
C PRO A 7 -4.40 8.92 -12.89
N GLN A 8 -4.89 8.45 -14.04
CA GLN A 8 -6.00 9.10 -14.74
C GLN A 8 -7.34 8.37 -14.57
N ARG A 9 -7.34 7.20 -13.91
CA ARG A 9 -8.52 6.37 -13.65
C ARG A 9 -8.52 5.87 -12.20
N SER A 10 -9.72 5.50 -11.71
CA SER A 10 -9.89 4.84 -10.42
C SER A 10 -9.22 3.47 -10.38
N PHE A 11 -8.80 3.05 -9.21
CA PHE A 11 -8.14 1.76 -8.96
C PHE A 11 -8.36 1.30 -7.52
N ILE A 12 -8.06 0.02 -7.25
CA ILE A 12 -8.18 -0.56 -5.91
C ILE A 12 -6.79 -0.80 -5.34
N CYS A 13 -6.57 -0.39 -4.08
CA CYS A 13 -5.38 -0.73 -3.31
C CYS A 13 -5.75 -1.58 -2.10
N LEU A 14 -4.86 -2.49 -1.74
CA LEU A 14 -4.98 -3.33 -0.56
C LEU A 14 -3.64 -3.40 0.16
N ARG A 15 -3.64 -3.08 1.46
CA ARG A 15 -2.49 -3.31 2.31
C ARG A 15 -2.35 -4.81 2.58
N HIS A 16 -1.14 -5.34 2.48
CA HIS A 16 -0.83 -6.73 2.81
C HIS A 16 -1.39 -7.16 4.17
N GLY A 17 -1.61 -8.45 4.39
CA GLY A 17 -1.96 -9.03 5.67
C GLY A 17 -0.87 -8.85 6.72
N ALA A 18 -1.20 -9.01 8.00
CA ALA A 18 -0.29 -8.77 9.11
C ALA A 18 0.92 -9.74 9.09
N THR A 19 2.04 -9.26 9.63
CA THR A 19 3.26 -10.02 9.90
C THR A 19 3.54 -10.00 11.40
N ASP A 20 4.51 -10.79 11.88
CA ASP A 20 4.93 -10.73 13.27
C ASP A 20 5.49 -9.36 13.66
N TRP A 21 6.17 -8.68 12.75
CA TRP A 21 6.66 -7.32 13.02
C TRP A 21 5.51 -6.31 13.14
N ASN A 22 4.41 -6.47 12.40
CA ASN A 22 3.22 -5.64 12.64
C ASN A 22 2.62 -5.88 14.04
N ARG A 23 2.54 -7.15 14.49
CA ARG A 23 2.05 -7.49 15.84
C ARG A 23 2.95 -6.90 16.93
N GLN A 24 4.25 -6.83 16.69
CA GLN A 24 5.23 -6.23 17.61
C GLN A 24 5.31 -4.69 17.50
N GLY A 25 4.66 -4.09 16.51
CA GLY A 25 4.68 -2.64 16.26
C GLY A 25 6.03 -2.12 15.78
N LEU A 26 6.74 -2.91 14.94
CA LEU A 26 8.05 -2.56 14.39
C LEU A 26 7.92 -1.97 12.99
N PHE A 27 8.79 -1.02 12.66
CA PHE A 27 9.01 -0.60 11.27
C PHE A 27 9.58 -1.76 10.46
N GLN A 28 8.99 -2.08 9.30
CA GLN A 28 9.45 -3.19 8.47
C GLN A 28 10.26 -2.74 7.25
N GLY A 29 9.77 -1.70 6.56
CA GLY A 29 10.42 -1.20 5.35
C GLY A 29 10.69 -2.30 4.33
N LEU A 30 11.95 -2.43 3.93
CA LEU A 30 12.40 -3.39 2.94
C LEU A 30 12.66 -4.78 3.53
N THR A 31 12.67 -4.94 4.86
CA THR A 31 12.80 -6.25 5.50
C THR A 31 11.69 -7.19 5.04
N ASN A 32 12.08 -8.36 4.50
CA ASN A 32 11.20 -9.24 3.74
C ASN A 32 10.52 -10.31 4.62
N ASN A 33 9.68 -9.87 5.57
CA ASN A 33 8.94 -10.74 6.47
C ASN A 33 7.73 -11.39 5.77
N PRO A 34 7.40 -12.67 6.08
CA PRO A 34 6.18 -13.33 5.61
C PRO A 34 4.95 -12.87 6.39
N LEU A 35 3.77 -13.23 5.90
CA LEU A 35 2.53 -13.16 6.67
C LEU A 35 2.63 -14.07 7.91
N ASN A 36 2.00 -13.65 8.99
CA ASN A 36 1.67 -14.53 10.11
C ASN A 36 0.25 -15.11 9.93
N ASP A 37 -0.20 -15.94 10.88
CA ASP A 37 -1.51 -16.58 10.79
C ASP A 37 -2.67 -15.56 10.71
N ASP A 38 -2.58 -14.45 11.45
CA ASP A 38 -3.55 -13.37 11.36
C ASP A 38 -3.55 -12.74 9.96
N GLY A 39 -2.37 -12.56 9.37
CA GLY A 39 -2.23 -12.01 8.02
C GLY A 39 -2.80 -12.91 6.94
N ILE A 40 -2.62 -14.23 7.07
CA ILE A 40 -3.24 -15.22 6.19
C ILE A 40 -4.76 -15.15 6.29
N ALA A 41 -5.30 -15.13 7.53
CA ALA A 41 -6.74 -15.00 7.76
C ALA A 41 -7.29 -13.68 7.19
N GLN A 42 -6.56 -12.57 7.34
CA GLN A 42 -6.94 -11.26 6.78
C GLN A 42 -6.95 -11.29 5.24
N ALA A 43 -5.99 -11.99 4.60
CA ALA A 43 -5.97 -12.14 3.14
C ALA A 43 -7.19 -12.95 2.65
N HIS A 44 -7.58 -14.02 3.36
CA HIS A 44 -8.81 -14.77 3.05
C HIS A 44 -10.07 -13.91 3.28
N ALA A 45 -10.12 -13.11 4.33
CA ALA A 45 -11.24 -12.18 4.55
C ALA A 45 -11.33 -11.10 3.46
N ALA A 46 -10.18 -10.66 2.91
CA ALA A 46 -10.16 -9.74 1.78
C ALA A 46 -10.77 -10.36 0.51
N VAL A 47 -10.63 -11.67 0.28
CA VAL A 47 -11.28 -12.37 -0.83
C VAL A 47 -12.79 -12.15 -0.82
N GLU A 48 -13.43 -12.29 0.35
CA GLU A 48 -14.88 -12.11 0.47
C GLU A 48 -15.31 -10.67 0.15
N LYS A 49 -14.54 -9.68 0.62
CA LYS A 49 -14.77 -8.26 0.34
C LYS A 49 -14.59 -7.92 -1.13
N LEU A 50 -13.65 -8.54 -1.80
CA LEU A 50 -13.33 -8.31 -3.21
C LEU A 50 -14.26 -9.08 -4.15
N ARG A 51 -15.03 -10.06 -3.66
CA ARG A 51 -15.89 -10.94 -4.48
C ARG A 51 -16.94 -10.17 -5.32
N ALA A 52 -17.44 -9.06 -4.77
CA ALA A 52 -18.41 -8.22 -5.47
C ALA A 52 -17.77 -7.17 -6.41
N LEU A 53 -16.43 -7.12 -6.47
CA LEU A 53 -15.69 -6.17 -7.26
C LEU A 53 -15.12 -6.85 -8.50
N GLU A 54 -15.33 -6.24 -9.65
CA GLU A 54 -14.72 -6.68 -10.91
C GLU A 54 -13.37 -5.98 -11.08
N PHE A 55 -12.27 -6.72 -10.99
CA PHE A 55 -10.94 -6.25 -11.33
C PHE A 55 -10.29 -7.20 -12.34
N ALA A 56 -9.63 -6.63 -13.34
CA ALA A 56 -9.04 -7.40 -14.43
C ALA A 56 -7.68 -8.00 -14.06
N HIS A 57 -6.87 -7.25 -13.30
CA HIS A 57 -5.49 -7.60 -12.97
C HIS A 57 -5.21 -7.44 -11.48
N ILE A 58 -4.23 -8.23 -11.00
CA ILE A 58 -3.65 -8.11 -9.67
C ILE A 58 -2.16 -7.80 -9.83
N VAL A 59 -1.72 -6.69 -9.23
CA VAL A 59 -0.32 -6.25 -9.24
C VAL A 59 0.17 -6.13 -7.81
N SER A 60 1.27 -6.77 -7.48
CA SER A 60 1.81 -6.82 -6.11
C SER A 60 3.17 -6.12 -6.00
N SER A 61 3.44 -5.55 -4.85
CA SER A 61 4.80 -5.29 -4.39
C SER A 61 5.62 -6.58 -4.40
N PRO A 62 6.96 -6.53 -4.63
CA PRO A 62 7.81 -7.71 -4.60
C PRO A 62 8.05 -8.29 -3.20
N LEU A 63 7.68 -7.59 -2.12
CA LEU A 63 7.90 -8.08 -0.76
C LEU A 63 6.96 -9.24 -0.42
N LEU A 64 7.52 -10.26 0.22
CA LEU A 64 6.88 -11.57 0.44
C LEU A 64 5.47 -11.44 1.05
N ARG A 65 5.29 -10.61 2.07
CA ARG A 65 3.97 -10.36 2.70
C ARG A 65 2.91 -9.85 1.71
N ALA A 66 3.31 -9.03 0.73
CA ALA A 66 2.39 -8.53 -0.29
C ALA A 66 2.12 -9.60 -1.36
N VAL A 67 3.15 -10.32 -1.79
CA VAL A 67 3.03 -11.43 -2.75
C VAL A 67 2.12 -12.52 -2.19
N GLN A 68 2.34 -12.98 -0.96
CA GLN A 68 1.49 -13.98 -0.32
C GLN A 68 0.03 -13.53 -0.20
N THR A 69 -0.20 -12.26 0.15
CA THR A 69 -1.55 -11.70 0.19
C THR A 69 -2.19 -11.71 -1.20
N ALA A 70 -1.45 -11.28 -2.22
CA ALA A 70 -1.92 -11.22 -3.60
C ALA A 70 -2.21 -12.63 -4.17
N GLU A 71 -1.36 -13.62 -3.87
CA GLU A 71 -1.53 -15.01 -4.30
C GLU A 71 -2.79 -15.67 -3.70
N ILE A 72 -3.08 -15.42 -2.42
CA ILE A 72 -4.32 -15.92 -1.79
C ILE A 72 -5.54 -15.35 -2.54
N ILE A 73 -5.53 -14.06 -2.86
CA ILE A 73 -6.62 -13.41 -3.59
C ILE A 73 -6.68 -13.92 -5.04
N ALA A 74 -5.54 -14.03 -5.71
CA ALA A 74 -5.45 -14.49 -7.09
C ALA A 74 -5.97 -15.91 -7.27
N ASN A 75 -5.61 -16.83 -6.37
CA ASN A 75 -6.08 -18.21 -6.39
C ASN A 75 -7.62 -18.27 -6.28
N ALA A 76 -8.21 -17.47 -5.39
CA ALA A 76 -9.67 -17.41 -5.24
C ALA A 76 -10.38 -16.79 -6.45
N ALA A 77 -9.72 -15.86 -7.13
CA ALA A 77 -10.26 -15.15 -8.31
C ALA A 77 -9.90 -15.85 -9.65
N ALA A 78 -9.18 -16.96 -9.64
CA ALA A 78 -8.64 -17.64 -10.82
C ALA A 78 -7.82 -16.69 -11.72
N LYS A 79 -6.97 -15.86 -11.10
CA LYS A 79 -6.12 -14.86 -11.76
C LYS A 79 -4.64 -15.11 -11.46
N THR A 80 -3.77 -14.39 -12.17
CA THR A 80 -2.33 -14.37 -11.92
C THR A 80 -1.92 -13.07 -11.24
N VAL A 81 -0.78 -13.11 -10.55
CA VAL A 81 -0.17 -11.94 -9.91
C VAL A 81 1.00 -11.46 -10.78
N ALA A 82 0.97 -10.19 -11.14
CA ALA A 82 2.13 -9.49 -11.65
C ALA A 82 2.85 -8.76 -10.50
N VAL A 83 4.16 -8.54 -10.64
CA VAL A 83 4.97 -7.87 -9.62
C VAL A 83 5.53 -6.57 -10.15
N ASP A 84 5.42 -5.49 -9.37
CA ASP A 84 6.00 -4.19 -9.70
C ASP A 84 6.77 -3.58 -8.53
N ARG A 85 8.05 -3.26 -8.76
CA ARG A 85 8.92 -2.65 -7.73
C ARG A 85 8.49 -1.25 -7.33
N GLY A 86 7.73 -0.53 -8.17
CA GLY A 86 7.16 0.77 -7.82
C GLY A 86 6.21 0.72 -6.63
N LEU A 87 5.69 -0.47 -6.29
CA LEU A 87 4.81 -0.71 -5.14
C LEU A 87 5.53 -1.14 -3.86
N ILE A 88 6.88 -1.23 -3.86
CA ILE A 88 7.66 -1.64 -2.68
C ILE A 88 7.43 -0.65 -1.52
N GLU A 89 7.52 -1.13 -0.26
CA GLU A 89 7.35 -0.27 0.92
C GLU A 89 8.43 0.83 0.99
N LEU A 90 8.17 1.86 1.75
CA LEU A 90 9.15 2.88 2.10
C LEU A 90 10.35 2.22 2.77
N ASP A 91 11.55 2.55 2.30
CA ASP A 91 12.78 2.23 3.01
C ASP A 91 12.88 3.12 4.25
N PHE A 92 12.66 2.54 5.43
CA PHE A 92 12.74 3.27 6.69
C PHE A 92 14.17 3.47 7.21
N GLY A 93 15.18 3.00 6.47
CA GLY A 93 16.58 3.16 6.84
C GLY A 93 16.87 2.65 8.26
N SER A 94 17.53 3.46 9.05
CA SER A 94 17.92 3.10 10.43
C SER A 94 16.73 2.89 11.40
N PHE A 95 15.49 3.12 10.98
CA PHE A 95 14.31 2.84 11.80
C PHE A 95 13.80 1.40 11.64
N GLU A 96 14.21 0.65 10.61
CA GLU A 96 13.81 -0.75 10.46
C GLU A 96 14.12 -1.59 11.70
N GLY A 97 13.16 -2.40 12.12
CA GLY A 97 13.26 -3.22 13.34
C GLY A 97 13.05 -2.46 14.67
N LYS A 98 12.91 -1.14 14.63
CA LYS A 98 12.61 -0.35 15.84
C LYS A 98 11.11 -0.22 16.07
N ARG A 99 10.70 -0.05 17.34
CA ARG A 99 9.30 0.14 17.69
C ARG A 99 8.79 1.52 17.25
N VAL A 100 7.73 1.53 16.44
CA VAL A 100 7.08 2.76 15.96
C VAL A 100 6.70 3.66 17.14
N ARG A 101 6.03 3.09 18.17
CA ARG A 101 5.55 3.83 19.33
C ARG A 101 6.69 4.52 20.09
N ASP A 102 7.81 3.82 20.29
CA ASP A 102 8.92 4.34 21.08
C ASP A 102 9.58 5.53 20.36
N LEU A 103 9.77 5.40 19.04
CA LEU A 103 10.30 6.50 18.23
C LEU A 103 9.34 7.68 18.17
N MET A 104 8.03 7.44 18.02
CA MET A 104 7.02 8.50 18.07
C MET A 104 7.10 9.30 19.37
N ILE A 105 7.19 8.61 20.52
CA ILE A 105 7.34 9.25 21.83
C ILE A 105 8.65 10.03 21.90
N GLN A 106 9.76 9.41 21.50
CA GLN A 106 11.11 10.03 21.53
C GLN A 106 11.15 11.33 20.73
N HIS A 107 10.45 11.38 19.60
CA HIS A 107 10.38 12.55 18.71
C HIS A 107 9.21 13.50 19.02
N GLY A 108 8.40 13.24 20.07
CA GLY A 108 7.25 14.07 20.44
C GLY A 108 6.15 14.09 19.37
N LYS A 109 5.97 12.97 18.64
CA LYS A 109 5.00 12.83 17.55
C LYS A 109 3.86 11.91 17.97
N ASN A 110 2.64 12.13 17.41
CA ASN A 110 1.45 11.36 17.78
C ASN A 110 0.44 11.13 16.65
N ASN A 111 0.77 11.53 15.43
CA ASN A 111 -0.10 11.39 14.25
C ASN A 111 0.67 11.01 12.99
N ALA A 112 -0.03 10.75 11.89
CA ALA A 112 0.57 10.31 10.63
C ALA A 112 1.56 11.32 10.06
N GLN A 113 1.25 12.62 10.08
CA GLN A 113 2.19 13.66 9.64
C GLN A 113 3.45 13.66 10.52
N GLY A 114 3.29 13.52 11.83
CA GLY A 114 4.42 13.42 12.75
C GLY A 114 5.32 12.21 12.49
N LEU A 115 4.74 11.08 12.03
CA LEU A 115 5.53 9.94 11.59
C LEU A 115 6.39 10.29 10.38
N VAL A 116 5.83 10.97 9.39
CA VAL A 116 6.59 11.43 8.21
C VAL A 116 7.70 12.40 8.59
N ASP A 117 7.38 13.38 9.46
CA ASP A 117 8.34 14.41 9.89
C ASP A 117 9.54 13.86 10.66
N MET A 118 9.40 12.70 11.32
CA MET A 118 10.47 12.09 12.12
C MET A 118 11.31 11.08 11.36
N LEU A 119 11.02 10.79 10.09
CA LEU A 119 11.78 9.82 9.30
C LEU A 119 13.27 10.16 9.31
N PRO A 120 14.17 9.17 9.45
CA PRO A 120 15.59 9.42 9.51
C PRO A 120 16.14 9.86 8.17
N ALA A 121 17.28 10.54 8.16
CA ALA A 121 17.90 11.08 6.95
C ALA A 121 18.33 10.01 5.93
N ASP A 122 18.49 8.77 6.39
CA ASP A 122 18.84 7.60 5.57
C ASP A 122 17.60 6.82 5.07
N SER A 123 16.38 7.32 5.33
CA SER A 123 15.16 6.76 4.76
C SER A 123 14.91 7.27 3.33
N GLU A 124 14.08 6.54 2.59
CA GLU A 124 13.52 7.05 1.34
C GLU A 124 12.67 8.29 1.59
N PRO A 125 12.81 9.37 0.81
CA PRO A 125 11.95 10.54 0.94
C PRO A 125 10.48 10.21 0.68
N TRP A 126 9.60 10.69 1.54
CA TRP A 126 8.15 10.42 1.44
C TRP A 126 7.55 10.78 0.07
N ALA A 127 7.99 11.88 -0.53
CA ALA A 127 7.55 12.31 -1.85
C ALA A 127 7.99 11.35 -2.97
N ASP A 128 9.15 10.70 -2.81
CA ASP A 128 9.67 9.75 -3.80
C ASP A 128 8.87 8.43 -3.77
N VAL A 129 8.43 8.00 -2.57
CA VAL A 129 7.48 6.87 -2.44
C VAL A 129 6.20 7.14 -3.23
N ALA A 130 5.58 8.30 -3.03
CA ALA A 130 4.39 8.70 -3.78
C ALA A 130 4.65 8.75 -5.29
N ALA A 131 5.76 9.35 -5.71
CA ALA A 131 6.10 9.53 -7.12
C ALA A 131 6.29 8.19 -7.83
N ARG A 132 7.05 7.23 -7.23
CA ARG A 132 7.27 5.91 -7.84
C ARG A 132 6.00 5.07 -7.86
N ALA A 133 5.20 5.11 -6.78
CA ALA A 133 3.97 4.35 -6.68
C ALA A 133 2.92 4.83 -7.70
N MET A 134 2.69 6.15 -7.78
CA MET A 134 1.75 6.72 -8.74
C MET A 134 2.19 6.48 -10.19
N ARG A 135 3.50 6.52 -10.47
CA ARG A 135 4.04 6.17 -11.80
C ARG A 135 3.74 4.72 -12.15
N ALA A 136 4.00 3.78 -11.22
CA ALA A 136 3.71 2.36 -11.44
C ALA A 136 2.21 2.14 -11.68
N VAL A 137 1.35 2.69 -10.81
CA VAL A 137 -0.11 2.62 -10.96
C VAL A 137 -0.55 3.18 -12.32
N SER A 138 -0.09 4.38 -12.71
CA SER A 138 -0.44 4.99 -13.99
C SER A 138 -0.03 4.11 -15.17
N GLN A 139 1.19 3.58 -15.18
CA GLN A 139 1.68 2.72 -16.24
C GLN A 139 0.88 1.42 -16.39
N TRP A 140 0.41 0.84 -15.27
CA TRP A 140 -0.45 -0.33 -15.30
C TRP A 140 -1.84 0.01 -15.84
N LEU A 141 -2.44 1.11 -15.41
CA LEU A 141 -3.74 1.59 -15.87
C LEU A 141 -3.73 1.94 -17.35
N ASP A 142 -2.64 2.53 -17.85
CA ASP A 142 -2.50 2.91 -19.28
C ASP A 142 -2.33 1.67 -20.16
N ARG A 143 -1.57 0.66 -19.71
CA ARG A 143 -1.37 -0.60 -20.44
C ARG A 143 -2.63 -1.49 -20.46
N HIS A 144 -3.49 -1.36 -19.46
CA HIS A 144 -4.68 -2.18 -19.27
C HIS A 144 -5.92 -1.28 -19.11
N PRO A 145 -6.44 -0.70 -20.21
CA PRO A 145 -7.56 0.24 -20.17
C PRO A 145 -8.88 -0.41 -19.74
N GLU A 146 -8.98 -1.73 -19.86
CA GLU A 146 -10.20 -2.48 -19.51
C GLU A 146 -10.20 -2.90 -18.04
N GLY A 147 -11.27 -2.55 -17.33
CA GLY A 147 -11.51 -2.93 -15.95
C GLY A 147 -10.65 -2.19 -14.91
N GLU A 148 -10.91 -2.45 -13.64
CA GLU A 148 -10.09 -1.97 -12.53
C GLU A 148 -8.89 -2.90 -12.30
N ILE A 149 -7.87 -2.37 -11.64
CA ILE A 149 -6.68 -3.11 -11.22
C ILE A 149 -6.62 -3.10 -9.69
N LEU A 150 -6.36 -4.27 -9.10
CA LEU A 150 -6.06 -4.42 -7.69
C LEU A 150 -4.55 -4.35 -7.47
N PHE A 151 -4.10 -3.35 -6.72
CA PHE A 151 -2.71 -3.19 -6.29
C PHE A 151 -2.55 -3.65 -4.83
N VAL A 152 -1.73 -4.68 -4.59
CA VAL A 152 -1.40 -5.15 -3.26
C VAL A 152 -0.06 -4.58 -2.83
N CYS A 153 -0.06 -3.73 -1.82
CA CYS A 153 1.11 -2.94 -1.41
C CYS A 153 1.15 -2.71 0.11
N HIS A 154 1.62 -1.57 0.55
CA HIS A 154 2.00 -1.30 1.93
C HIS A 154 1.38 0.01 2.44
N ASP A 155 1.55 0.23 3.76
CA ASP A 155 0.96 1.39 4.43
C ASP A 155 1.50 2.71 3.89
N ALA A 156 2.82 2.91 3.90
CA ALA A 156 3.40 4.17 3.45
C ALA A 156 3.13 4.45 1.96
N VAL A 157 3.08 3.41 1.13
CA VAL A 157 2.71 3.52 -0.29
C VAL A 157 1.29 4.06 -0.45
N MET A 158 0.32 3.47 0.26
CA MET A 158 -1.08 3.92 0.17
C MET A 158 -1.26 5.32 0.76
N GLN A 159 -0.61 5.60 1.90
CA GLN A 159 -0.69 6.88 2.58
C GLN A 159 -0.06 8.02 1.76
N SER A 160 1.11 7.79 1.17
CA SER A 160 1.80 8.79 0.37
C SER A 160 1.03 9.15 -0.91
N MET A 161 0.45 8.16 -1.58
CA MET A 161 -0.45 8.38 -2.72
C MET A 161 -1.71 9.15 -2.29
N ALA A 162 -2.37 8.74 -1.20
CA ALA A 162 -3.57 9.40 -0.72
C ALA A 162 -3.31 10.84 -0.33
N GLN A 163 -2.26 11.11 0.47
CA GLN A 163 -1.89 12.46 0.84
C GLN A 163 -1.60 13.34 -0.37
N THR A 164 -0.89 12.81 -1.36
CA THR A 164 -0.56 13.56 -2.59
C THR A 164 -1.80 13.88 -3.43
N MET A 165 -2.75 12.95 -3.52
CA MET A 165 -3.93 13.10 -4.38
C MET A 165 -5.09 13.82 -3.69
N THR A 166 -5.23 13.68 -2.36
CA THR A 166 -6.39 14.18 -1.60
C THR A 166 -6.03 15.27 -0.58
N GLY A 167 -4.74 15.46 -0.29
CA GLY A 167 -4.26 16.30 0.81
C GLY A 167 -4.38 15.65 2.20
N ASN A 168 -4.89 14.42 2.31
CA ASN A 168 -5.22 13.79 3.60
C ASN A 168 -4.59 12.40 3.75
N PHE A 169 -4.26 12.07 4.99
CA PHE A 169 -4.05 10.69 5.40
C PHE A 169 -5.39 9.99 5.68
N PHE A 170 -5.42 8.66 5.61
CA PHE A 170 -6.61 7.89 5.92
C PHE A 170 -6.24 6.67 6.79
N LYS A 171 -7.21 6.11 7.49
CA LYS A 171 -6.98 4.92 8.31
C LYS A 171 -7.11 3.68 7.44
N ASN A 172 -6.01 2.97 7.19
CA ASN A 172 -6.02 1.68 6.52
C ASN A 172 -5.64 0.55 7.49
N GLY A 173 -6.29 -0.59 7.34
CA GLY A 173 -5.98 -1.83 8.07
C GLY A 173 -5.39 -2.88 7.14
N HIS A 174 -4.74 -3.89 7.71
CA HIS A 174 -4.24 -5.03 6.95
C HIS A 174 -5.39 -5.82 6.29
N GLY A 175 -5.22 -6.23 5.04
CA GLY A 175 -6.22 -6.98 4.31
C GLY A 175 -7.54 -6.22 4.05
N ARG A 176 -7.53 -4.89 4.09
CA ARG A 176 -8.70 -4.06 3.79
C ARG A 176 -8.53 -3.39 2.44
N PRO A 177 -9.45 -3.62 1.48
CA PRO A 177 -9.39 -2.99 0.18
C PRO A 177 -9.96 -1.57 0.21
N PHE A 178 -9.29 -0.66 -0.49
CA PHE A 178 -9.70 0.74 -0.65
C PHE A 178 -9.74 1.09 -2.12
N ARG A 179 -10.82 1.72 -2.56
CA ARG A 179 -10.90 2.30 -3.90
C ARG A 179 -10.42 3.74 -3.86
N PHE A 180 -9.42 4.02 -4.66
CA PHE A 180 -9.00 5.37 -5.03
C PHE A 180 -9.87 5.80 -6.22
N THR A 181 -10.83 6.65 -5.95
CA THR A 181 -11.83 7.08 -6.94
C THR A 181 -11.48 8.45 -7.46
N ARG A 182 -11.38 8.53 -8.80
CA ARG A 182 -11.21 9.79 -9.51
C ARG A 182 -12.56 10.33 -9.96
N THR A 183 -12.84 11.59 -9.64
CA THR A 183 -13.89 12.40 -10.25
C THR A 183 -13.26 13.42 -11.20
N GLU A 184 -14.06 14.24 -11.88
CA GLU A 184 -13.52 15.27 -12.79
C GLU A 184 -12.52 16.20 -12.11
N ASN A 185 -12.75 16.56 -10.85
CA ASN A 185 -11.99 17.60 -10.14
C ASN A 185 -11.30 17.14 -8.85
N ALA A 186 -11.45 15.89 -8.42
CA ALA A 186 -10.95 15.45 -7.13
C ALA A 186 -10.65 13.95 -7.09
N TRP A 187 -9.92 13.57 -6.03
CA TRP A 187 -9.71 12.18 -5.61
C TRP A 187 -10.36 11.93 -4.27
N SER A 188 -10.88 10.73 -4.09
CA SER A 188 -11.32 10.22 -2.79
C SER A 188 -10.81 8.81 -2.56
N VAL A 189 -10.68 8.43 -1.29
CA VAL A 189 -10.25 7.08 -0.87
C VAL A 189 -11.29 6.52 0.08
N VAL A 190 -11.92 5.41 -0.30
CA VAL A 190 -13.02 4.80 0.46
C VAL A 190 -12.79 3.30 0.57
N GLU A 191 -13.02 2.74 1.75
CA GLU A 191 -13.01 1.29 1.92
C GLU A 191 -14.15 0.66 1.12
N VAL A 192 -13.88 -0.48 0.48
CA VAL A 192 -14.83 -1.22 -0.35
C VAL A 192 -14.96 -2.66 0.14
N GLY A 193 -16.18 -3.20 0.01
CA GLY A 193 -16.50 -4.57 0.41
C GLY A 193 -17.11 -4.74 1.78
#